data_a040cdc214bff4932cb6e96bc1ccad0c
#
_entry.id   a040cdc214bff4932cb6e96bc1ccad0c
#
_cell.length_a   1.000
_cell.length_b   1.000
_cell.length_c   1.000
_cell.angle_alpha   90.00
_cell.angle_beta   90.00
_cell.angle_gamma   90.00
#
_symmetry.space_group_name_H-M   'P 1'
#
loop_
_entity.id
_entity.type
_entity.pdbx_description
1 polymer ?
#
loop_
_entity_poly.entity_id
_entity_poly.type
_entity_poly.pdbx_seq_one_letter_code
_entity_poly.pdbx_strand_id
1 'polypeptide(L)'
;ITGSFGEGFRFGGNVGYRFTTRLGVEMGINYYNSKDKTMVETTNRLVAAGPTFVSGNAVGQISALDLAPALVLFLGEVKGFEPYSKVGVIVPVHGDLTIETNRTYTSPLGVTKTYAKDVVKPNPTVGFMAAVGTSYKLGKKLSAFAEVEYRNFTVHGKTKETTVFTENGVDKLHTPSTFRPDASYSAIHANYVEKLTTSSN
;
A
#
# COMPACT_ATOMS: atom_id res chain seq x y z
N ILE A 1 -11.39 1.63 -5.97
CA ILE A 1 -11.28 2.37 -4.69
C ILE A 1 -10.06 3.26 -4.80
N THR A 2 -10.26 4.57 -4.79
CA THR A 2 -9.16 5.53 -4.77
C THR A 2 -8.98 5.96 -3.32
N GLY A 3 -7.85 5.66 -2.72
CA GLY A 3 -7.54 6.01 -1.34
C GLY A 3 -6.07 6.36 -1.20
N SER A 4 -5.76 7.28 -0.29
CA SER A 4 -4.38 7.58 0.07
C SER A 4 -4.05 6.87 1.39
N PHE A 5 -3.01 6.06 1.39
CA PHE A 5 -2.42 5.46 2.58
C PHE A 5 -1.21 6.28 3.03
N GLY A 6 -1.36 7.62 3.07
CA GLY A 6 -0.25 8.54 3.31
C GLY A 6 0.34 8.53 4.71
N GLU A 7 -0.39 8.01 5.71
CA GLU A 7 0.11 7.87 7.07
C GLU A 7 0.83 6.54 7.26
N GLY A 8 2.05 6.58 7.77
CA GLY A 8 2.85 5.39 8.04
C GLY A 8 4.29 5.74 8.36
N PHE A 9 5.09 4.70 8.52
CA PHE A 9 6.52 4.83 8.73
C PHE A 9 7.27 4.39 7.48
N ARG A 10 8.28 5.17 7.11
CA ARG A 10 9.22 4.81 6.07
C ARG A 10 10.61 4.70 6.68
N PHE A 11 11.29 3.62 6.36
CA PHE A 11 12.68 3.39 6.69
C PHE A 11 13.43 3.19 5.39
N GLY A 12 14.59 3.82 5.27
CA GLY A 12 15.38 3.70 4.06
C GLY A 12 16.82 4.07 4.28
N GLY A 13 17.62 3.73 3.30
CA GLY A 13 19.01 4.11 3.20
C GLY A 13 19.35 4.44 1.76
N ASN A 14 20.30 5.34 1.59
CA ASN A 14 20.74 5.82 0.29
C ASN A 14 22.23 5.58 0.15
N VAL A 15 22.63 5.13 -1.02
CA VAL A 15 24.03 5.05 -1.44
C VAL A 15 24.23 5.91 -2.67
N GLY A 16 25.15 6.86 -2.62
CA GLY A 16 25.39 7.82 -3.68
C GLY A 16 26.83 7.87 -4.14
N TYR A 17 27.00 8.24 -5.39
CA TYR A 17 28.30 8.54 -5.97
C TYR A 17 28.28 9.90 -6.66
N ARG A 18 29.27 10.74 -6.33
CA ARG A 18 29.42 12.08 -6.88
C ARG A 18 30.46 12.04 -8.01
N PHE A 19 30.05 12.35 -9.23
CA PHE A 19 30.93 12.39 -10.40
C PHE A 19 31.72 13.69 -10.51
N THR A 20 31.03 14.80 -10.14
CA THR A 20 31.59 16.15 -10.19
C THR A 20 31.28 16.88 -8.89
N THR A 21 31.78 18.08 -8.74
CA THR A 21 31.47 18.94 -7.61
C THR A 21 29.97 19.29 -7.51
N ARG A 22 29.22 19.13 -8.60
CA ARG A 22 27.79 19.51 -8.67
C ARG A 22 26.85 18.38 -9.03
N LEU A 23 27.33 17.27 -9.55
CA LEU A 23 26.47 16.19 -10.05
C LEU A 23 26.84 14.85 -9.43
N GLY A 24 25.82 14.12 -9.01
CA GLY A 24 25.93 12.75 -8.50
C GLY A 24 24.71 11.92 -8.84
N VAL A 25 24.81 10.65 -8.52
CA VAL A 25 23.69 9.69 -8.53
C VAL A 25 23.53 9.10 -7.16
N GLU A 26 22.31 8.71 -6.85
CA GLU A 26 21.96 8.06 -5.61
C GLU A 26 21.01 6.89 -5.89
N MET A 27 21.17 5.81 -5.16
CA MET A 27 20.25 4.69 -5.13
C MET A 27 19.65 4.62 -3.73
N GLY A 28 18.36 4.90 -3.64
CA GLY A 28 17.59 4.73 -2.43
C GLY A 28 16.97 3.33 -2.35
N ILE A 29 16.92 2.76 -1.15
CA ILE A 29 16.16 1.56 -0.82
C ILE A 29 15.23 1.94 0.32
N ASN A 30 13.92 1.82 0.12
CA ASN A 30 12.95 2.25 1.08
C ASN A 30 11.92 1.14 1.37
N TYR A 31 11.65 0.95 2.65
CA TYR A 31 10.55 0.13 3.12
C TYR A 31 9.49 1.05 3.74
N TYR A 32 8.27 0.86 3.33
CA TYR A 32 7.11 1.61 3.81
C TYR A 32 6.11 0.67 4.47
N ASN A 33 5.58 1.07 5.62
CA ASN A 33 4.48 0.40 6.30
C ASN A 33 3.44 1.45 6.71
N SER A 34 2.23 1.34 6.15
CA SER A 34 1.14 2.25 6.48
C SER A 34 0.56 1.95 7.86
N LYS A 35 -0.06 2.95 8.46
CA LYS A 35 -1.03 2.71 9.53
C LYS A 35 -2.29 2.04 8.96
N ASP A 36 -3.03 1.39 9.83
CA ASP A 36 -4.35 0.85 9.53
C ASP A 36 -5.29 1.96 9.08
N LYS A 37 -5.99 1.72 7.97
CA LYS A 37 -6.97 2.66 7.43
C LYS A 37 -8.31 1.98 7.22
N THR A 38 -9.37 2.54 7.82
CA THR A 38 -10.73 2.10 7.53
C THR A 38 -11.08 2.41 6.08
N MET A 39 -11.33 1.39 5.29
CA MET A 39 -11.67 1.49 3.88
C MET A 39 -13.16 1.54 3.64
N VAL A 40 -13.90 0.77 4.43
CA VAL A 40 -15.36 0.67 4.37
C VAL A 40 -15.91 0.51 5.78
N GLU A 41 -16.96 1.24 6.07
CA GLU A 41 -17.80 1.05 7.25
C GLU A 41 -19.24 0.88 6.81
N THR A 42 -19.93 -0.08 7.38
CA THR A 42 -21.33 -0.38 7.07
C THR A 42 -22.10 -0.54 8.37
N THR A 43 -23.18 0.20 8.52
CA THR A 43 -24.04 0.13 9.71
C THR A 43 -25.48 -0.21 9.30
N ASN A 44 -26.01 -1.30 9.85
CA ASN A 44 -27.41 -1.74 9.69
C ASN A 44 -27.94 -1.71 8.24
N ARG A 45 -27.11 -2.13 7.28
CA ARG A 45 -27.51 -2.23 5.89
C ARG A 45 -28.36 -3.49 5.67
N LEU A 46 -29.55 -3.32 5.10
CA LEU A 46 -30.39 -4.45 4.71
C LEU A 46 -29.75 -5.24 3.57
N VAL A 47 -29.67 -6.55 3.73
CA VAL A 47 -29.21 -7.47 2.67
C VAL A 47 -30.41 -7.90 1.84
N ALA A 48 -30.29 -7.86 0.51
CA ALA A 48 -31.40 -8.05 -0.45
C ALA A 48 -32.12 -9.41 -0.35
N ALA A 49 -31.58 -10.38 0.34
CA ALA A 49 -32.11 -11.76 0.43
C ALA A 49 -33.00 -12.02 1.66
N GLY A 50 -33.61 -11.00 2.27
CA GLY A 50 -34.52 -11.19 3.40
C GLY A 50 -34.28 -10.19 4.53
N PRO A 51 -34.93 -10.32 5.68
CA PRO A 51 -34.83 -9.40 6.82
C PRO A 51 -33.49 -9.60 7.57
N THR A 52 -32.40 -9.52 6.86
CA THR A 52 -31.04 -9.65 7.40
C THR A 52 -30.32 -8.30 7.28
N PHE A 53 -29.80 -7.82 8.38
CA PHE A 53 -29.01 -6.60 8.44
C PHE A 53 -27.54 -6.95 8.57
N VAL A 54 -26.68 -6.18 7.90
CA VAL A 54 -25.24 -6.31 8.02
C VAL A 54 -24.62 -5.03 8.58
N SER A 55 -23.77 -5.21 9.55
CA SER A 55 -22.88 -4.16 10.07
C SER A 55 -21.45 -4.68 10.05
N GLY A 56 -20.48 -3.81 9.80
CA GLY A 56 -19.08 -4.21 9.82
C GLY A 56 -18.16 -3.17 9.24
N ASN A 57 -16.88 -3.46 9.31
CA ASN A 57 -15.83 -2.61 8.79
C ASN A 57 -14.77 -3.41 8.02
N ALA A 58 -14.11 -2.74 7.10
CA ALA A 58 -12.93 -3.24 6.43
C ALA A 58 -11.76 -2.28 6.67
N VAL A 59 -10.65 -2.82 7.16
CA VAL A 59 -9.43 -2.07 7.47
C VAL A 59 -8.33 -2.55 6.55
N GLY A 60 -7.63 -1.62 5.93
CA GLY A 60 -6.52 -1.89 5.03
C GLY A 60 -5.19 -1.42 5.57
N GLN A 61 -4.14 -2.20 5.35
CA GLN A 61 -2.75 -1.88 5.64
C GLN A 61 -1.87 -2.19 4.44
N ILE A 62 -0.95 -1.28 4.10
CA ILE A 62 0.01 -1.47 3.01
C ILE A 62 1.41 -1.64 3.56
N SER A 63 2.12 -2.62 3.05
CA SER A 63 3.58 -2.72 3.15
C SER A 63 4.20 -2.70 1.76
N ALA A 64 5.29 -1.97 1.58
CA ALA A 64 5.95 -1.84 0.29
C ALA A 64 7.45 -1.67 0.42
N LEU A 65 8.19 -2.25 -0.53
CA LEU A 65 9.62 -2.07 -0.72
C LEU A 65 9.84 -1.45 -2.09
N ASP A 66 10.57 -0.35 -2.14
CA ASP A 66 10.92 0.31 -3.39
C ASP A 66 12.42 0.62 -3.52
N LEU A 67 12.87 0.68 -4.76
CA LEU A 67 14.15 1.23 -5.16
C LEU A 67 13.93 2.61 -5.78
N ALA A 68 14.80 3.57 -5.45
CA ALA A 68 14.69 4.94 -5.90
C ALA A 68 16.03 5.45 -6.48
N PRO A 69 16.37 5.10 -7.73
CA PRO A 69 17.49 5.72 -8.41
C PRO A 69 17.20 7.20 -8.71
N ALA A 70 18.13 8.08 -8.37
CA ALA A 70 17.99 9.52 -8.52
C ALA A 70 19.28 10.18 -9.01
N LEU A 71 19.11 11.28 -9.75
CA LEU A 71 20.15 12.25 -10.02
C LEU A 71 20.13 13.31 -8.93
N VAL A 72 21.32 13.68 -8.44
CA VAL A 72 21.49 14.68 -7.40
C VAL A 72 22.30 15.85 -7.96
N LEU A 73 21.73 17.04 -7.85
CA LEU A 73 22.38 18.30 -8.20
C LEU A 73 22.75 19.05 -6.91
N PHE A 74 24.04 19.22 -6.68
CA PHE A 74 24.59 19.99 -5.55
C PHE A 74 24.77 21.44 -5.96
N LEU A 75 24.21 22.36 -5.19
CA LEU A 75 24.20 23.79 -5.50
C LEU A 75 25.45 24.53 -5.01
N GLY A 76 26.33 23.81 -4.33
CA GLY A 76 27.57 24.34 -3.77
C GLY A 76 27.47 24.57 -2.27
N GLU A 77 28.64 24.57 -1.63
CA GLU A 77 28.77 24.68 -0.18
C GLU A 77 28.90 26.14 0.25
N VAL A 78 28.11 26.55 1.23
CA VAL A 78 28.18 27.84 1.90
C VAL A 78 28.18 27.66 3.41
N LYS A 79 29.27 28.03 4.07
CA LYS A 79 29.42 27.93 5.54
C LYS A 79 29.09 26.56 6.13
N GLY A 80 29.50 25.48 5.44
CA GLY A 80 29.26 24.10 5.87
C GLY A 80 27.91 23.52 5.45
N PHE A 81 27.00 24.34 4.91
CA PHE A 81 25.76 23.90 4.34
C PHE A 81 25.91 23.66 2.83
N GLU A 82 25.44 22.52 2.36
CA GLU A 82 25.43 22.18 0.96
C GLU A 82 24.00 21.87 0.52
N PRO A 83 23.29 22.85 -0.06
CA PRO A 83 21.97 22.64 -0.65
C PRO A 83 22.06 21.71 -1.86
N TYR A 84 21.03 20.88 -2.05
CA TYR A 84 20.94 20.00 -3.21
C TYR A 84 19.49 19.81 -3.65
N SER A 85 19.31 19.36 -4.87
CA SER A 85 18.05 18.87 -5.39
C SER A 85 18.22 17.50 -5.99
N LYS A 86 17.15 16.69 -5.94
CA LYS A 86 17.10 15.34 -6.50
C LYS A 86 15.92 15.20 -7.43
N VAL A 87 16.11 14.42 -8.47
CA VAL A 87 15.02 13.93 -9.33
C VAL A 87 15.30 12.48 -9.66
N GLY A 88 14.29 11.65 -9.57
CA GLY A 88 14.48 10.23 -9.76
C GLY A 88 13.18 9.49 -10.07
N VAL A 89 13.30 8.19 -10.19
CA VAL A 89 12.19 7.28 -10.41
C VAL A 89 12.02 6.37 -9.19
N ILE A 90 10.81 5.91 -8.98
CA ILE A 90 10.48 4.93 -7.94
C ILE A 90 10.14 3.63 -8.64
N VAL A 91 10.88 2.58 -8.32
CA VAL A 91 10.66 1.24 -8.83
C VAL A 91 10.17 0.36 -7.68
N PRO A 92 8.86 0.10 -7.56
CA PRO A 92 8.34 -0.82 -6.57
C PRO A 92 8.86 -2.23 -6.84
N VAL A 93 9.45 -2.86 -5.83
CA VAL A 93 9.99 -4.23 -5.91
C VAL A 93 9.02 -5.22 -5.31
N HIS A 94 8.41 -4.83 -4.20
CA HIS A 94 7.44 -5.65 -3.48
C HIS A 94 6.41 -4.75 -2.80
N GLY A 95 5.17 -5.24 -2.70
CA GLY A 95 4.13 -4.56 -1.95
C GLY A 95 2.90 -5.44 -1.82
N ASP A 96 2.28 -5.39 -0.64
CA ASP A 96 1.03 -6.09 -0.35
C ASP A 96 0.07 -5.13 0.34
N LEU A 97 -1.20 -5.20 -0.05
CA LEU A 97 -2.31 -4.59 0.67
C LEU A 97 -3.06 -5.70 1.41
N THR A 98 -2.96 -5.71 2.71
CA THR A 98 -3.77 -6.58 3.57
C THR A 98 -5.07 -5.87 3.91
N ILE A 99 -6.21 -6.56 3.75
CA ILE A 99 -7.53 -6.05 4.10
C ILE A 99 -8.16 -7.01 5.10
N GLU A 100 -8.45 -6.52 6.28
CA GLU A 100 -9.18 -7.27 7.30
C GLU A 100 -10.62 -6.77 7.36
N THR A 101 -11.56 -7.68 7.19
CA THR A 101 -12.99 -7.37 7.13
C THR A 101 -13.73 -8.11 8.24
N ASN A 102 -14.37 -7.37 9.12
CA ASN A 102 -15.28 -7.90 10.13
C ASN A 102 -16.72 -7.54 9.77
N ARG A 103 -17.61 -8.52 9.76
CA ARG A 103 -19.05 -8.31 9.52
C ARG A 103 -19.89 -9.08 10.52
N THR A 104 -20.99 -8.46 10.93
CA THR A 104 -22.02 -9.07 11.75
C THR A 104 -23.32 -9.05 10.96
N TYR A 105 -23.89 -10.21 10.74
CA TYR A 105 -25.19 -10.39 10.10
C TYR A 105 -26.21 -10.68 11.18
N THR A 106 -27.26 -9.86 11.25
CA THR A 106 -28.36 -10.01 12.19
C THR A 106 -29.64 -10.37 11.42
N SER A 107 -30.18 -11.52 11.70
CA SER A 107 -31.43 -12.01 11.11
C SER A 107 -32.42 -12.47 12.23
N PRO A 108 -33.70 -12.70 11.92
CA PRO A 108 -34.65 -13.28 12.85
C PRO A 108 -34.25 -14.67 13.36
N LEU A 109 -33.38 -15.38 12.64
CA LEU A 109 -32.86 -16.71 13.00
C LEU A 109 -31.59 -16.66 13.87
N GLY A 110 -31.01 -15.47 14.08
CA GLY A 110 -29.82 -15.31 14.91
C GLY A 110 -28.78 -14.35 14.33
N VAL A 111 -27.64 -14.31 15.01
CA VAL A 111 -26.52 -13.46 14.68
C VAL A 111 -25.36 -14.32 14.19
N THR A 112 -24.81 -13.95 13.05
CA THR A 112 -23.60 -14.58 12.49
C THR A 112 -22.50 -13.55 12.34
N LYS A 113 -21.31 -13.85 12.86
CA LYS A 113 -20.12 -13.02 12.73
C LYS A 113 -19.17 -13.65 11.72
N THR A 114 -18.70 -12.85 10.78
CA THR A 114 -17.67 -13.30 9.81
C THR A 114 -16.44 -12.42 9.92
N TYR A 115 -15.29 -13.07 9.78
CA TYR A 115 -13.99 -12.41 9.64
C TYR A 115 -13.32 -12.90 8.36
N ALA A 116 -12.79 -11.99 7.59
CA ALA A 116 -12.03 -12.30 6.39
C ALA A 116 -10.72 -11.51 6.36
N LYS A 117 -9.65 -12.16 5.95
CA LYS A 117 -8.36 -11.54 5.67
C LYS A 117 -8.02 -11.75 4.21
N ASP A 118 -7.94 -10.66 3.48
CA ASP A 118 -7.61 -10.63 2.07
C ASP A 118 -6.23 -10.01 1.87
N VAL A 119 -5.46 -10.57 0.95
CA VAL A 119 -4.18 -10.02 0.49
C VAL A 119 -4.34 -9.64 -0.97
N VAL A 120 -4.12 -8.37 -1.27
CA VAL A 120 -4.13 -7.84 -2.63
C VAL A 120 -2.69 -7.61 -3.07
N LYS A 121 -2.29 -8.32 -4.12
CA LYS A 121 -0.98 -8.13 -4.77
C LYS A 121 -1.11 -7.04 -5.82
N PRO A 122 -0.26 -6.03 -5.80
CA PRO A 122 -0.29 -4.95 -6.77
C PRO A 122 0.34 -5.35 -8.10
N ASN A 123 -0.05 -4.61 -9.13
CA ASN A 123 0.71 -4.52 -10.37
C ASN A 123 1.65 -3.30 -10.23
N PRO A 124 2.96 -3.48 -10.12
CA PRO A 124 3.87 -2.39 -9.88
C PRO A 124 3.93 -1.45 -11.08
N THR A 125 3.75 -0.17 -10.84
CA THR A 125 4.00 0.89 -11.83
C THR A 125 5.17 1.73 -11.38
N VAL A 126 5.97 2.18 -12.35
CA VAL A 126 7.08 3.07 -12.07
C VAL A 126 6.53 4.45 -11.72
N GLY A 127 7.02 5.03 -10.64
CA GLY A 127 6.71 6.39 -10.22
C GLY A 127 7.87 7.34 -10.42
N PHE A 128 7.70 8.58 -9.98
CA PHE A 128 8.77 9.57 -9.93
C PHE A 128 8.89 10.21 -8.56
N MET A 129 10.09 10.72 -8.28
CA MET A 129 10.37 11.49 -7.09
C MET A 129 11.13 12.77 -7.41
N ALA A 130 10.90 13.79 -6.61
CA ALA A 130 11.69 15.01 -6.59
C ALA A 130 11.92 15.42 -5.14
N ALA A 131 13.12 15.91 -4.83
CA ALA A 131 13.44 16.36 -3.50
C ALA A 131 14.32 17.60 -3.51
N VAL A 132 14.23 18.37 -2.46
CA VAL A 132 15.13 19.46 -2.14
C VAL A 132 15.60 19.32 -0.70
N GLY A 133 16.88 19.52 -0.49
CA GLY A 133 17.47 19.35 0.82
C GLY A 133 18.74 20.14 1.02
N THR A 134 19.28 20.01 2.20
CA THR A 134 20.62 20.53 2.53
C THR A 134 21.34 19.55 3.43
N SER A 135 22.64 19.39 3.22
CA SER A 135 23.51 18.70 4.14
C SER A 135 24.37 19.67 4.91
N TYR A 136 24.71 19.32 6.14
CA TYR A 136 25.62 20.07 7.00
C TYR A 136 26.76 19.19 7.45
N LYS A 137 27.99 19.62 7.20
CA LYS A 137 29.18 18.87 7.59
C LYS A 137 29.40 18.94 9.10
N LEU A 138 29.34 17.80 9.78
CA LEU A 138 29.64 17.66 11.20
C LEU A 138 31.12 17.32 11.45
N GLY A 139 31.82 16.90 10.40
CA GLY A 139 33.22 16.51 10.48
C GLY A 139 33.76 16.04 9.13
N LYS A 140 34.93 15.41 9.16
CA LYS A 140 35.61 14.98 7.91
C LYS A 140 34.87 13.87 7.15
N LYS A 141 34.04 13.06 7.85
CA LYS A 141 33.35 11.89 7.28
C LYS A 141 31.87 11.80 7.62
N LEU A 142 31.36 12.78 8.38
CA LEU A 142 29.98 12.76 8.86
C LEU A 142 29.28 14.05 8.49
N SER A 143 28.08 13.92 7.94
CA SER A 143 27.17 15.04 7.67
C SER A 143 25.78 14.68 8.16
N ALA A 144 25.03 15.67 8.65
CA ALA A 144 23.61 15.57 8.86
C ALA A 144 22.90 16.18 7.65
N PHE A 145 21.71 15.70 7.32
CA PHE A 145 20.92 16.28 6.24
C PHE A 145 19.46 16.44 6.64
N ALA A 146 18.81 17.39 6.00
CA ALA A 146 17.36 17.57 6.04
C ALA A 146 16.85 17.69 4.61
N GLU A 147 15.74 17.00 4.31
CA GLU A 147 15.21 16.89 2.95
C GLU A 147 13.68 16.91 2.99
N VAL A 148 13.09 17.58 2.00
CA VAL A 148 11.67 17.48 1.68
C VAL A 148 11.55 16.77 0.35
N GLU A 149 10.83 15.65 0.35
CA GLU A 149 10.66 14.78 -0.80
C GLU A 149 9.20 14.74 -1.23
N TYR A 150 8.97 14.86 -2.52
CA TYR A 150 7.69 14.59 -3.16
C TYR A 150 7.79 13.29 -3.94
N ARG A 151 6.83 12.40 -3.73
CA ARG A 151 6.73 11.11 -4.43
C ARG A 151 5.37 10.97 -5.07
N ASN A 152 5.35 10.52 -6.30
CA ASN A 152 4.13 10.17 -7.02
C ASN A 152 4.30 8.80 -7.68
N PHE A 153 3.44 7.87 -7.32
CA PHE A 153 3.33 6.58 -7.98
C PHE A 153 1.90 6.06 -7.84
N THR A 154 1.46 5.31 -8.83
CA THR A 154 0.13 4.70 -8.85
C THR A 154 0.25 3.21 -8.61
N VAL A 155 -0.62 2.68 -7.76
CA VAL A 155 -0.67 1.25 -7.45
C VAL A 155 -2.00 0.70 -7.94
N HIS A 156 -1.95 -0.26 -8.85
CA HIS A 156 -3.10 -1.01 -9.31
C HIS A 156 -3.11 -2.40 -8.65
N GLY A 157 -4.26 -2.87 -8.21
CA GLY A 157 -4.41 -4.25 -7.76
C GLY A 157 -4.30 -5.21 -8.96
N LYS A 158 -3.57 -6.31 -8.81
CA LYS A 158 -3.49 -7.39 -9.80
C LYS A 158 -4.35 -8.57 -9.40
N THR A 159 -4.14 -9.08 -8.21
CA THR A 159 -4.88 -10.22 -7.68
C THR A 159 -5.29 -9.95 -6.24
N LYS A 160 -6.44 -10.50 -5.87
CA LYS A 160 -6.92 -10.54 -4.48
C LYS A 160 -7.06 -11.99 -4.07
N GLU A 161 -6.48 -12.33 -2.96
CA GLU A 161 -6.51 -13.66 -2.36
C GLU A 161 -7.07 -13.57 -0.95
N THR A 162 -8.08 -14.39 -0.64
CA THR A 162 -8.56 -14.54 0.73
C THR A 162 -7.73 -15.61 1.41
N THR A 163 -7.02 -15.26 2.45
CA THR A 163 -6.12 -16.15 3.19
C THR A 163 -6.76 -16.73 4.46
N VAL A 164 -7.74 -16.01 5.01
CA VAL A 164 -8.49 -16.44 6.19
C VAL A 164 -9.96 -16.10 5.98
N PHE A 165 -10.84 -17.04 6.28
CA PHE A 165 -12.28 -16.78 6.38
C PHE A 165 -12.89 -17.61 7.51
N THR A 166 -13.54 -16.94 8.46
CA THR A 166 -14.19 -17.63 9.59
C THR A 166 -15.65 -17.19 9.74
N GLU A 167 -16.49 -18.11 10.18
CA GLU A 167 -17.87 -17.84 10.61
C GLU A 167 -18.04 -18.29 12.05
N ASN A 168 -18.45 -17.37 12.91
CA ASN A 168 -18.57 -17.58 14.35
C ASN A 168 -17.32 -18.23 14.97
N GLY A 169 -16.13 -17.85 14.46
CA GLY A 169 -14.85 -18.37 14.91
C GLY A 169 -14.43 -19.73 14.30
N VAL A 170 -15.28 -20.36 13.49
CA VAL A 170 -14.96 -21.61 12.80
C VAL A 170 -14.37 -21.30 11.43
N ASP A 171 -13.24 -21.93 11.09
CA ASP A 171 -12.63 -21.79 9.76
C ASP A 171 -13.57 -22.33 8.67
N LYS A 172 -13.83 -21.47 7.70
CA LYS A 172 -14.68 -21.72 6.53
C LYS A 172 -13.99 -21.35 5.22
N LEU A 173 -12.67 -21.26 5.21
CA LEU A 173 -11.93 -20.83 4.03
C LEU A 173 -12.18 -21.77 2.84
N HIS A 174 -12.20 -23.08 3.08
CA HIS A 174 -12.37 -24.11 2.07
C HIS A 174 -13.74 -24.82 2.12
N THR A 175 -14.67 -24.28 2.90
CA THR A 175 -16.00 -24.87 3.06
C THR A 175 -17.06 -23.88 2.57
N PRO A 176 -17.96 -24.29 1.66
CA PRO A 176 -19.07 -23.45 1.26
C PRO A 176 -19.94 -23.02 2.46
N SER A 177 -20.39 -21.80 2.44
CA SER A 177 -21.29 -21.27 3.46
C SER A 177 -22.34 -20.34 2.83
N THR A 178 -23.35 -19.97 3.58
CA THR A 178 -24.37 -19.01 3.15
C THR A 178 -23.77 -17.65 2.77
N PHE A 179 -22.67 -17.25 3.43
CA PHE A 179 -22.01 -15.95 3.21
C PHE A 179 -20.87 -16.04 2.20
N ARG A 180 -20.47 -17.25 1.82
CA ARG A 180 -19.44 -17.54 0.86
C ARG A 180 -19.76 -18.85 0.13
N PRO A 181 -20.76 -18.85 -0.77
CA PRO A 181 -21.22 -20.08 -1.44
C PRO A 181 -20.21 -20.69 -2.40
N ASP A 182 -19.28 -19.88 -2.89
CA ASP A 182 -18.24 -20.24 -3.85
C ASP A 182 -16.88 -20.54 -3.22
N ALA A 183 -16.85 -20.86 -1.93
CA ALA A 183 -15.63 -21.18 -1.17
C ALA A 183 -14.97 -22.53 -1.56
N SER A 184 -15.42 -23.17 -2.63
CA SER A 184 -14.77 -24.36 -3.21
C SER A 184 -13.40 -24.06 -3.84
N TYR A 185 -13.07 -22.80 -4.12
CA TYR A 185 -11.73 -22.42 -4.53
C TYR A 185 -11.01 -21.71 -3.40
N SER A 186 -9.85 -22.20 -3.16
CA SER A 186 -9.11 -21.82 -1.99
C SER A 186 -8.46 -20.49 -2.09
N ALA A 187 -8.05 -19.90 -3.09
CA ALA A 187 -7.08 -18.87 -2.93
C ALA A 187 -7.37 -17.58 -3.71
N ILE A 188 -7.51 -17.62 -4.99
CA ILE A 188 -7.63 -16.39 -5.80
C ILE A 188 -9.07 -16.16 -6.17
N HIS A 189 -9.65 -15.08 -5.67
CA HIS A 189 -11.06 -14.79 -5.89
C HIS A 189 -11.31 -13.66 -6.86
N ALA A 190 -10.31 -12.83 -7.15
CA ALA A 190 -10.45 -11.75 -8.11
C ALA A 190 -9.14 -11.47 -8.83
N ASN A 191 -9.23 -11.39 -10.16
CA ASN A 191 -8.24 -10.76 -10.99
C ASN A 191 -8.76 -9.36 -11.35
N TYR A 192 -7.95 -8.35 -11.08
CA TYR A 192 -8.28 -6.99 -11.46
C TYR A 192 -7.81 -6.73 -12.89
N VAL A 193 -8.72 -6.26 -13.74
CA VAL A 193 -8.40 -5.83 -15.10
C VAL A 193 -8.46 -4.31 -15.20
N GLU A 194 -7.49 -3.71 -15.88
CA GLU A 194 -7.39 -2.26 -16.03
C GLU A 194 -8.47 -1.67 -16.94
N LYS A 195 -9.04 -2.49 -17.82
CA LYS A 195 -10.09 -2.05 -18.75
C LYS A 195 -11.27 -3.00 -18.68
N LEU A 196 -12.44 -2.45 -18.39
CA LEU A 196 -13.70 -3.13 -18.62
C LEU A 196 -14.00 -3.09 -20.12
N THR A 197 -13.88 -4.22 -20.81
CA THR A 197 -14.45 -4.36 -22.14
C THR A 197 -15.93 -4.69 -21.99
N THR A 198 -16.78 -3.71 -22.22
CA THR A 198 -18.21 -3.97 -22.45
C THR A 198 -18.34 -4.60 -23.84
N SER A 199 -18.61 -5.90 -23.91
CA SER A 199 -19.15 -6.47 -25.10
C SER A 199 -20.62 -6.01 -25.20
N SER A 200 -20.91 -5.12 -26.13
CA SER A 200 -22.29 -4.88 -26.53
C SER A 200 -22.74 -6.09 -27.33
N ASN A 201 -23.69 -6.84 -26.78
CA ASN A 201 -24.55 -7.72 -27.59
C ASN A 201 -25.62 -6.87 -28.28
#